data_0c65d69e595271668441a3f7a68bcbc8
#
_entry.id   0c65d69e595271668441a3f7a68bcbc8
#
_cell.length_a   1.000
_cell.length_b   1.000
_cell.length_c   1.000
_cell.angle_alpha   90.00
_cell.angle_beta   90.00
_cell.angle_gamma   90.00
#
_symmetry.space_group_name_H-M   'P 1'
#
loop_
_entity.id
_entity.type
_entity.pdbx_description
1 polymer ?
#
loop_
_entity_poly.entity_id
_entity_poly.type
_entity_poly.pdbx_seq_one_letter_code
_entity_poly.pdbx_strand_id
1 'polypeptide(L)'
;DVTEGHSMRVASCSRALAKAMGFDDVAVDQIYQTALLHDVGKIGIPDAIINKPGRLTDEEFAVIKTHPAIGAGILKKINIAPFISIGAHFHHERYDGRGYPEGLKGEDIPEIARIIAVADAYDAMTSKRSYRDALPQEVVRSEIEKGKGTQFDPKFAEIMLGLMDRDTDYQLKKDE
;
A
#
# COMPACT_ATOMS: atom_id res chain seq x y z
N ASP A 1 1.99 -17.76 5.25
CA ASP A 1 2.50 -16.53 5.84
C ASP A 1 1.72 -15.33 5.32
N VAL A 2 1.02 -14.62 6.20
CA VAL A 2 0.09 -13.53 5.82
C VAL A 2 0.82 -12.38 5.11
N THR A 3 2.11 -12.21 5.39
CA THR A 3 2.93 -11.11 4.88
C THR A 3 3.40 -11.33 3.44
N GLU A 4 3.75 -12.56 3.07
CA GLU A 4 4.26 -12.88 1.73
C GLU A 4 3.17 -12.71 0.67
N GLY A 5 2.03 -13.32 0.85
CA GLY A 5 0.89 -13.15 -0.06
C GLY A 5 0.42 -11.69 -0.17
N HIS A 6 0.45 -10.94 0.93
CA HIS A 6 0.11 -9.52 0.94
C HIS A 6 1.00 -8.72 -0.02
N SER A 7 2.31 -8.83 0.10
CA SER A 7 3.25 -8.08 -0.75
C SER A 7 3.08 -8.40 -2.23
N MET A 8 2.84 -9.66 -2.57
CA MET A 8 2.56 -10.09 -3.95
C MET A 8 1.27 -9.48 -4.48
N ARG A 9 0.18 -9.53 -3.72
CA ARG A 9 -1.10 -8.94 -4.13
C ARG A 9 -1.03 -7.43 -4.28
N VAL A 10 -0.38 -6.73 -3.36
CA VAL A 10 -0.16 -5.27 -3.47
C VAL A 10 0.68 -4.95 -4.71
N ALA A 11 1.71 -5.72 -5.01
CA ALA A 11 2.54 -5.53 -6.19
C ALA A 11 1.74 -5.76 -7.49
N SER A 12 0.97 -6.83 -7.58
CA SER A 12 0.12 -7.13 -8.75
C SER A 12 -0.96 -6.07 -8.96
N CYS A 13 -1.59 -5.59 -7.88
CA CYS A 13 -2.57 -4.52 -7.94
C CYS A 13 -1.93 -3.18 -8.37
N SER A 14 -0.77 -2.83 -7.81
CA SER A 14 -0.02 -1.63 -8.20
C SER A 14 0.39 -1.66 -9.67
N ARG A 15 0.81 -2.82 -10.18
CA ARG A 15 1.10 -3.03 -11.60
C ARG A 15 -0.13 -2.79 -12.47
N ALA A 16 -1.29 -3.31 -12.08
CA ALA A 16 -2.54 -3.11 -12.80
C ALA A 16 -2.95 -1.63 -12.84
N LEU A 17 -2.80 -0.91 -11.73
CA LEU A 17 -3.01 0.54 -11.66
C LEU A 17 -2.07 1.29 -12.63
N ALA A 18 -0.79 0.98 -12.60
CA ALA A 18 0.21 1.61 -13.45
C ALA A 18 -0.06 1.38 -14.95
N LYS A 19 -0.44 0.16 -15.32
CA LYS A 19 -0.86 -0.17 -16.71
C LYS A 19 -2.10 0.61 -17.12
N ALA A 20 -3.11 0.69 -16.26
CA ALA A 20 -4.34 1.43 -16.53
C ALA A 20 -4.09 2.94 -16.68
N MET A 21 -3.05 3.47 -16.06
CA MET A 21 -2.62 4.86 -16.21
C MET A 21 -1.79 5.11 -17.48
N GLY A 22 -1.40 4.09 -18.22
CA GLY A 22 -0.63 4.20 -19.44
C GLY A 22 0.88 4.37 -19.22
N PHE A 23 1.41 3.98 -18.06
CA PHE A 23 2.87 3.96 -17.84
C PHE A 23 3.55 2.94 -18.75
N ASP A 24 4.77 3.22 -19.15
CA ASP A 24 5.59 2.31 -19.94
C ASP A 24 6.04 1.09 -19.13
N ASP A 25 6.56 0.06 -19.81
CA ASP A 25 6.92 -1.21 -19.16
C ASP A 25 8.01 -1.05 -18.10
N VAL A 26 8.95 -0.12 -18.29
CA VAL A 26 10.01 0.17 -17.32
C VAL A 26 9.41 0.75 -16.03
N ALA A 27 8.54 1.73 -16.16
CA ALA A 27 7.87 2.35 -15.00
C ALA A 27 6.95 1.35 -14.29
N VAL A 28 6.22 0.52 -15.03
CA VAL A 28 5.37 -0.55 -14.47
C VAL A 28 6.20 -1.54 -13.65
N ASP A 29 7.35 -1.99 -14.15
CA ASP A 29 8.25 -2.88 -13.43
C ASP A 29 8.82 -2.24 -12.17
N GLN A 30 9.19 -0.97 -12.22
CA GLN A 30 9.69 -0.23 -11.07
C GLN A 30 8.63 -0.13 -9.97
N ILE A 31 7.38 0.15 -10.33
CA ILE A 31 6.25 0.20 -9.40
C ILE A 31 6.01 -1.17 -8.78
N TYR A 32 6.04 -2.24 -9.57
CA TYR A 32 5.89 -3.60 -9.09
C TYR A 32 6.96 -3.98 -8.06
N GLN A 33 8.23 -3.75 -8.37
CA GLN A 33 9.35 -4.03 -7.47
C GLN A 33 9.27 -3.23 -6.17
N THR A 34 8.90 -1.97 -6.28
CA THR A 34 8.73 -1.08 -5.13
C THR A 34 7.62 -1.59 -4.21
N ALA A 35 6.49 -1.99 -4.79
CA ALA A 35 5.37 -2.53 -4.03
C ALA A 35 5.71 -3.86 -3.34
N LEU A 36 6.49 -4.74 -3.98
CA LEU A 36 6.95 -5.98 -3.35
C LEU A 36 7.72 -5.74 -2.05
N LEU A 37 8.47 -4.65 -1.97
CA LEU A 37 9.37 -4.35 -0.86
C LEU A 37 8.87 -3.24 0.07
N HIS A 38 7.63 -2.74 -0.15
CA HIS A 38 7.14 -1.58 0.60
C HIS A 38 7.13 -1.79 2.12
N ASP A 39 6.87 -2.99 2.57
CA ASP A 39 6.74 -3.37 3.98
C ASP A 39 8.00 -4.04 4.58
N VAL A 40 9.14 -4.04 3.87
CA VAL A 40 10.36 -4.70 4.36
C VAL A 40 10.80 -4.19 5.75
N GLY A 41 10.49 -2.95 6.07
CA GLY A 41 10.79 -2.35 7.36
C GLY A 41 10.10 -3.00 8.55
N LYS A 42 9.06 -3.79 8.32
CA LYS A 42 8.39 -4.57 9.39
C LYS A 42 9.31 -5.58 10.06
N ILE A 43 10.41 -5.96 9.42
CA ILE A 43 11.45 -6.80 10.07
C ILE A 43 12.02 -6.16 11.33
N GLY A 44 11.97 -4.82 11.45
CA GLY A 44 12.39 -4.09 12.63
C GLY A 44 11.32 -3.93 13.71
N ILE A 45 10.12 -4.47 13.49
CA ILE A 45 9.01 -4.36 14.45
C ILE A 45 8.89 -5.66 15.25
N PRO A 46 8.73 -5.59 16.58
CA PRO A 46 8.56 -6.79 17.40
C PRO A 46 7.37 -7.65 16.98
N ASP A 47 7.56 -8.95 16.88
CA ASP A 47 6.52 -9.92 16.48
C ASP A 47 5.26 -9.82 17.36
N ALA A 48 5.44 -9.56 18.66
CA ALA A 48 4.32 -9.40 19.59
C ALA A 48 3.39 -8.24 19.22
N ILE A 49 3.91 -7.21 18.56
CA ILE A 49 3.13 -6.06 18.09
C ILE A 49 2.50 -6.37 16.72
N ILE A 50 3.28 -6.91 15.78
CA ILE A 50 2.79 -7.24 14.43
C ILE A 50 1.65 -8.27 14.50
N ASN A 51 1.81 -9.29 15.34
CA ASN A 51 0.88 -10.42 15.43
C ASN A 51 -0.15 -10.26 16.56
N LYS A 52 -0.23 -9.08 17.18
CA LYS A 52 -1.17 -8.86 18.29
C LYS A 52 -2.61 -9.09 17.84
N PRO A 53 -3.34 -10.01 18.49
CA PRO A 53 -4.77 -10.14 18.26
C PRO A 53 -5.50 -8.94 18.87
N GLY A 54 -6.27 -8.23 18.06
CA GLY A 54 -7.07 -7.10 18.52
C GLY A 54 -6.40 -5.74 18.33
N ARG A 55 -6.91 -4.74 19.03
CA ARG A 55 -6.50 -3.35 18.86
C ARG A 55 -5.13 -3.07 19.48
N LEU A 56 -4.30 -2.31 18.77
CA LEU A 56 -3.05 -1.80 19.27
C LEU A 56 -3.27 -0.63 20.23
N THR A 57 -2.38 -0.50 21.22
CA THR A 57 -2.30 0.74 22.03
C THR A 57 -1.66 1.86 21.20
N ASP A 58 -1.75 3.10 21.68
CA ASP A 58 -1.10 4.24 21.00
C ASP A 58 0.42 4.07 20.93
N GLU A 59 1.03 3.51 21.99
CA GLU A 59 2.47 3.22 22.05
C GLU A 59 2.86 2.13 21.05
N GLU A 60 2.09 1.05 20.96
CA GLU A 60 2.31 -0.03 19.99
C GLU A 60 2.13 0.48 18.56
N PHE A 61 1.12 1.31 18.31
CA PHE A 61 0.92 1.92 17.00
C PHE A 61 2.07 2.88 16.64
N ALA A 62 2.60 3.64 17.62
CA ALA A 62 3.79 4.46 17.40
C ALA A 62 4.99 3.64 16.96
N VAL A 63 5.18 2.42 17.49
CA VAL A 63 6.22 1.49 17.05
C VAL A 63 5.97 1.03 15.62
N ILE A 64 4.76 0.65 15.27
CA ILE A 64 4.40 0.26 13.88
C ILE A 64 4.69 1.39 12.88
N LYS A 65 4.40 2.63 13.24
CA LYS A 65 4.67 3.80 12.37
C LYS A 65 6.15 4.03 12.04
N THR A 66 7.06 3.31 12.67
CA THR A 66 8.50 3.39 12.36
C THR A 66 8.91 2.55 11.16
N HIS A 67 8.11 1.56 10.73
CA HIS A 67 8.52 0.64 9.66
C HIS A 67 8.79 1.31 8.31
N PRO A 68 8.12 2.40 7.87
CA PRO A 68 8.48 3.07 6.63
C PRO A 68 9.91 3.63 6.64
N ALA A 69 10.31 4.28 7.72
CA ALA A 69 11.66 4.81 7.88
C ALA A 69 12.71 3.70 7.97
N ILE A 70 12.42 2.61 8.69
CA ILE A 70 13.29 1.43 8.78
C ILE A 70 13.47 0.82 7.39
N GLY A 71 12.38 0.58 6.66
CA GLY A 71 12.41 0.03 5.30
C GLY A 71 13.20 0.91 4.34
N ALA A 72 12.98 2.20 4.36
CA ALA A 72 13.74 3.15 3.55
C ALA A 72 15.24 3.10 3.89
N GLY A 73 15.60 3.01 5.17
CA GLY A 73 16.98 2.89 5.61
C GLY A 73 17.68 1.62 5.11
N ILE A 74 16.97 0.50 5.08
CA ILE A 74 17.46 -0.77 4.53
C ILE A 74 17.66 -0.65 3.01
N LEU A 75 16.66 -0.15 2.30
CA LEU A 75 16.61 -0.15 0.84
C LEU A 75 17.50 0.93 0.20
N LYS A 76 17.78 2.02 0.90
CA LYS A 76 18.74 3.06 0.44
C LYS A 76 20.13 2.52 0.14
N LYS A 77 20.48 1.37 0.71
CA LYS A 77 21.76 0.71 0.45
C LYS A 77 21.81 0.05 -0.94
N ILE A 78 20.67 -0.08 -1.61
CA ILE A 78 20.56 -0.63 -2.97
C ILE A 78 20.70 0.52 -3.98
N ASN A 79 21.93 0.83 -4.36
CA ASN A 79 22.24 2.00 -5.18
C ASN A 79 21.68 1.96 -6.60
N ILE A 80 21.33 0.77 -7.11
CA ILE A 80 20.82 0.61 -8.48
C ILE A 80 19.31 0.83 -8.62
N ALA A 81 18.59 0.93 -7.50
CA ALA A 81 17.14 1.06 -7.50
C ALA A 81 16.66 2.04 -6.41
N PRO A 82 17.00 3.34 -6.51
CA PRO A 82 16.66 4.33 -5.47
C PRO A 82 15.14 4.52 -5.27
N PHE A 83 14.34 4.26 -6.31
CA PHE A 83 12.88 4.35 -6.24
C PHE A 83 12.25 3.39 -5.23
N ILE A 84 12.87 2.25 -4.96
CA ILE A 84 12.36 1.25 -4.00
C ILE A 84 12.29 1.83 -2.59
N SER A 85 13.30 2.58 -2.16
CA SER A 85 13.31 3.22 -0.84
C SER A 85 12.23 4.29 -0.70
N ILE A 86 11.89 4.97 -1.78
CA ILE A 86 10.85 6.02 -1.80
C ILE A 86 9.47 5.40 -1.52
N GLY A 87 9.14 4.29 -2.16
CA GLY A 87 7.87 3.61 -1.91
C GLY A 87 7.75 3.10 -0.48
N ALA A 88 8.81 2.49 0.06
CA ALA A 88 8.83 2.03 1.44
C ALA A 88 8.67 3.19 2.45
N HIS A 89 9.30 4.34 2.18
CA HIS A 89 9.25 5.50 3.06
C HIS A 89 7.87 6.13 3.13
N PHE A 90 7.19 6.30 1.97
CA PHE A 90 6.04 7.21 1.84
C PHE A 90 4.70 6.52 1.59
N HIS A 91 4.61 5.19 1.57
CA HIS A 91 3.34 4.51 1.25
C HIS A 91 2.24 4.68 2.31
N HIS A 92 2.57 5.11 3.53
CA HIS A 92 1.60 5.45 4.59
C HIS A 92 1.31 6.95 4.69
N GLU A 93 1.86 7.76 3.80
CA GLU A 93 1.39 9.15 3.68
C GLU A 93 -0.04 9.19 3.15
N ARG A 94 -0.80 10.18 3.60
CA ARG A 94 -2.18 10.39 3.18
C ARG A 94 -2.30 11.67 2.37
N TYR A 95 -3.14 11.66 1.38
CA TYR A 95 -3.36 12.82 0.51
C TYR A 95 -3.76 14.08 1.28
N ASP A 96 -4.50 13.92 2.41
CA ASP A 96 -4.90 15.00 3.31
C ASP A 96 -3.79 15.52 4.24
N GLY A 97 -2.60 14.91 4.23
CA GLY A 97 -1.46 15.29 5.08
C GLY A 97 -1.49 14.68 6.49
N ARG A 98 -2.46 13.83 6.80
CA ARG A 98 -2.61 13.19 8.13
C ARG A 98 -1.91 11.84 8.25
N GLY A 99 -1.09 11.49 7.28
CA GLY A 99 -0.33 10.26 7.28
C GLY A 99 1.01 10.37 8.00
N TYR A 100 1.87 9.40 7.77
CA TYR A 100 3.19 9.30 8.37
C TYR A 100 4.19 8.70 7.38
N PRO A 101 5.53 8.85 7.58
CA PRO A 101 6.22 9.47 8.72
C PRO A 101 6.34 11.00 8.63
N GLU A 102 6.23 11.60 7.44
CA GLU A 102 6.56 13.02 7.24
C GLU A 102 5.33 13.95 7.27
N GLY A 103 4.13 13.42 7.08
CA GLY A 103 2.91 14.22 6.99
C GLY A 103 2.81 15.01 5.68
N LEU A 104 3.36 14.47 4.58
CA LEU A 104 3.26 15.08 3.25
C LEU A 104 1.81 15.13 2.78
N LYS A 105 1.48 16.16 1.98
CA LYS A 105 0.13 16.40 1.50
C LYS A 105 0.06 16.46 -0.01
N GLY A 106 -0.98 15.90 -0.57
CA GLY A 106 -1.28 16.02 -1.99
C GLY A 106 -0.17 15.43 -2.87
N GLU A 107 0.21 16.18 -3.89
CA GLU A 107 1.24 15.79 -4.85
C GLU A 107 2.67 15.94 -4.33
N ASP A 108 2.87 16.49 -3.13
CA ASP A 108 4.17 16.42 -2.43
C ASP A 108 4.54 14.98 -2.04
N ILE A 109 3.54 14.09 -1.95
CA ILE A 109 3.76 12.66 -1.79
C ILE A 109 4.26 12.11 -3.14
N PRO A 110 5.39 11.38 -3.19
CA PRO A 110 5.87 10.76 -4.42
C PRO A 110 4.79 9.92 -5.10
N GLU A 111 4.69 10.02 -6.42
CA GLU A 111 3.64 9.35 -7.20
C GLU A 111 3.59 7.84 -6.97
N ILE A 112 4.75 7.18 -6.94
CA ILE A 112 4.83 5.74 -6.69
C ILE A 112 4.22 5.35 -5.34
N ALA A 113 4.42 6.17 -4.31
CA ALA A 113 3.85 5.95 -2.99
C ALA A 113 2.34 6.15 -2.98
N ARG A 114 1.80 7.12 -3.73
CA ARG A 114 0.35 7.35 -3.87
C ARG A 114 -0.34 6.18 -4.57
N ILE A 115 0.31 5.55 -5.55
CA ILE A 115 -0.19 4.35 -6.23
C ILE A 115 -0.22 3.17 -5.26
N ILE A 116 0.89 2.89 -4.57
CA ILE A 116 1.01 1.78 -3.62
C ILE A 116 0.01 1.92 -2.47
N ALA A 117 -0.22 3.14 -1.99
CA ALA A 117 -1.17 3.39 -0.90
C ALA A 117 -2.60 2.91 -1.23
N VAL A 118 -3.06 3.11 -2.46
CA VAL A 118 -4.38 2.63 -2.91
C VAL A 118 -4.41 1.11 -2.99
N ALA A 119 -3.39 0.49 -3.57
CA ALA A 119 -3.28 -0.96 -3.69
C ALA A 119 -3.18 -1.65 -2.33
N ASP A 120 -2.39 -1.09 -1.42
CA ASP A 120 -2.24 -1.58 -0.05
C ASP A 120 -3.55 -1.54 0.73
N ALA A 121 -4.28 -0.43 0.64
CA ALA A 121 -5.59 -0.30 1.26
C ALA A 121 -6.61 -1.29 0.68
N TYR A 122 -6.61 -1.49 -0.63
CA TYR A 122 -7.47 -2.49 -1.28
C TYR A 122 -7.19 -3.89 -0.75
N ASP A 123 -5.93 -4.32 -0.70
CA ASP A 123 -5.56 -5.63 -0.18
C ASP A 123 -5.90 -5.76 1.31
N ALA A 124 -5.65 -4.73 2.10
CA ALA A 124 -5.99 -4.73 3.52
C ALA A 124 -7.50 -4.94 3.76
N MET A 125 -8.36 -4.39 2.91
CA MET A 125 -9.81 -4.53 3.02
C MET A 125 -10.33 -5.86 2.46
N THR A 126 -9.70 -6.39 1.41
CA THR A 126 -10.15 -7.61 0.72
C THR A 126 -9.55 -8.88 1.27
N SER A 127 -8.58 -8.80 2.16
CA SER A 127 -7.92 -9.93 2.79
C SER A 127 -8.43 -10.17 4.20
N LYS A 128 -8.44 -11.45 4.61
CA LYS A 128 -8.73 -11.82 5.99
C LYS A 128 -7.56 -11.41 6.89
N ARG A 129 -7.86 -10.78 8.01
CA ARG A 129 -6.91 -10.42 9.05
C ARG A 129 -7.21 -11.21 10.33
N SER A 130 -6.26 -11.27 11.25
CA SER A 130 -6.43 -11.98 12.54
C SER A 130 -7.61 -11.48 13.38
N TYR A 131 -8.01 -10.23 13.17
CA TYR A 131 -9.07 -9.55 13.92
C TYR A 131 -10.31 -9.19 13.09
N ARG A 132 -10.32 -9.51 11.77
CA ARG A 132 -11.41 -9.13 10.88
C ARG A 132 -11.42 -10.01 9.62
N ASP A 133 -12.61 -10.41 9.18
CA ASP A 133 -12.81 -11.04 7.87
C ASP A 133 -12.64 -10.04 6.73
N ALA A 134 -12.45 -10.56 5.51
CA ALA A 134 -12.43 -9.75 4.30
C ALA A 134 -13.76 -9.02 4.13
N LEU A 135 -13.69 -7.73 3.75
CA LEU A 135 -14.89 -6.94 3.45
C LEU A 135 -15.49 -7.33 2.10
N PRO A 136 -16.83 -7.28 1.95
CA PRO A 136 -17.47 -7.42 0.65
C PRO A 136 -16.97 -6.38 -0.36
N GLN A 137 -16.92 -6.72 -1.64
CA GLN A 137 -16.41 -5.83 -2.69
C GLN A 137 -17.16 -4.51 -2.77
N GLU A 138 -18.46 -4.50 -2.58
CA GLU A 138 -19.28 -3.28 -2.55
C GLU A 138 -18.91 -2.34 -1.39
N VAL A 139 -18.53 -2.89 -0.24
CA VAL A 139 -18.04 -2.10 0.91
C VAL A 139 -16.66 -1.54 0.60
N VAL A 140 -15.75 -2.35 0.06
CA VAL A 140 -14.41 -1.90 -0.36
C VAL A 140 -14.52 -0.76 -1.36
N ARG A 141 -15.38 -0.91 -2.37
CA ARG A 141 -15.64 0.12 -3.37
C ARG A 141 -16.12 1.43 -2.75
N SER A 142 -17.07 1.33 -1.81
CA SER A 142 -17.56 2.50 -1.08
C SER A 142 -16.48 3.20 -0.25
N GLU A 143 -15.61 2.42 0.40
CA GLU A 143 -14.50 2.98 1.20
C GLU A 143 -13.47 3.70 0.32
N ILE A 144 -13.15 3.16 -0.85
CA ILE A 144 -12.23 3.82 -1.81
C ILE A 144 -12.87 5.11 -2.34
N GLU A 145 -14.16 5.09 -2.68
CA GLU A 145 -14.89 6.29 -3.11
C GLU A 145 -14.86 7.40 -2.05
N LYS A 146 -15.15 7.06 -0.80
CA LYS A 146 -15.10 8.00 0.32
C LYS A 146 -13.69 8.52 0.60
N GLY A 147 -12.68 7.73 0.31
CA GLY A 147 -11.27 8.07 0.55
C GLY A 147 -10.67 9.02 -0.48
N LYS A 148 -11.36 9.34 -1.58
CA LYS A 148 -10.88 10.29 -2.58
C LYS A 148 -10.59 11.64 -1.97
N GLY A 149 -9.38 12.14 -2.17
CA GLY A 149 -8.96 13.47 -1.68
C GLY A 149 -8.66 13.53 -0.19
N THR A 150 -8.89 12.46 0.56
CA THR A 150 -8.55 12.35 1.98
C THR A 150 -7.43 11.33 2.18
N GLN A 151 -7.73 10.05 2.25
CA GLN A 151 -6.72 9.00 2.35
C GLN A 151 -5.95 8.86 1.03
N PHE A 152 -6.64 8.92 -0.11
CA PHE A 152 -6.10 8.61 -1.42
C PHE A 152 -6.03 9.84 -2.33
N ASP A 153 -5.03 9.82 -3.21
CA ASP A 153 -5.05 10.66 -4.40
C ASP A 153 -6.33 10.34 -5.20
N PRO A 154 -7.18 11.34 -5.48
CA PRO A 154 -8.45 11.10 -6.15
C PRO A 154 -8.31 10.50 -7.54
N LYS A 155 -7.22 10.80 -8.26
CA LYS A 155 -6.91 10.24 -9.57
C LYS A 155 -6.68 8.73 -9.50
N PHE A 156 -5.86 8.26 -8.56
CA PHE A 156 -5.55 6.84 -8.40
C PHE A 156 -6.70 6.05 -7.80
N ALA A 157 -7.46 6.66 -6.90
CA ALA A 157 -8.69 6.07 -6.39
C ALA A 157 -9.72 5.85 -7.51
N GLU A 158 -9.89 6.82 -8.42
CA GLU A 158 -10.79 6.69 -9.58
C GLU A 158 -10.37 5.55 -10.51
N ILE A 159 -9.09 5.43 -10.80
CA ILE A 159 -8.55 4.34 -11.62
C ILE A 159 -8.78 2.98 -10.93
N MET A 160 -8.58 2.91 -9.61
CA MET A 160 -8.85 1.69 -8.84
C MET A 160 -10.32 1.28 -8.90
N LEU A 161 -11.25 2.22 -8.77
CA LEU A 161 -12.68 1.95 -8.91
C LEU A 161 -13.01 1.40 -10.30
N GLY A 162 -12.42 1.96 -11.35
CA GLY A 162 -12.58 1.47 -12.72
C GLY A 162 -12.03 0.04 -12.89
N LEU A 163 -10.90 -0.29 -12.28
CA LEU A 163 -10.35 -1.64 -12.28
C LEU A 163 -11.27 -2.62 -11.54
N MET A 164 -11.80 -2.24 -10.38
CA MET A 164 -12.75 -3.07 -9.62
C MET A 164 -14.01 -3.35 -10.44
N ASP A 165 -14.55 -2.36 -11.14
CA ASP A 165 -15.76 -2.49 -11.96
C ASP A 165 -15.57 -3.46 -13.15
N ARG A 166 -14.32 -3.62 -13.64
CA ARG A 166 -13.95 -4.56 -14.70
C ARG A 166 -13.51 -5.93 -14.19
N ASP A 167 -13.20 -6.05 -12.89
CA ASP A 167 -12.66 -7.27 -12.28
C ASP A 167 -13.77 -8.20 -11.81
N THR A 168 -14.55 -8.73 -12.74
CA THR A 168 -15.72 -9.59 -12.45
C THR A 168 -15.36 -10.90 -11.76
N ASP A 169 -14.13 -11.39 -11.93
CA ASP A 169 -13.63 -12.65 -11.37
C ASP A 169 -12.78 -12.44 -10.11
N TYR A 170 -12.71 -11.20 -9.62
CA TYR A 170 -11.94 -10.82 -8.43
C TYR A 170 -10.45 -11.20 -8.47
N GLN A 171 -9.82 -11.06 -9.63
CA GLN A 171 -8.41 -11.40 -9.84
C GLN A 171 -7.47 -10.46 -9.06
N LEU A 172 -7.86 -9.18 -8.90
CA LEU A 172 -7.06 -8.18 -8.19
C LEU A 172 -6.75 -8.55 -6.73
N LYS A 173 -7.54 -9.41 -6.12
CA LYS A 173 -7.37 -9.86 -4.72
C LYS A 173 -6.76 -11.26 -4.59
N LYS A 174 -6.36 -11.89 -5.69
CA LYS A 174 -5.75 -13.23 -5.69
C LYS A 174 -4.24 -13.14 -5.82
N ASP A 175 -3.57 -14.14 -5.25
CA ASP A 175 -2.17 -14.38 -5.55
C ASP A 175 -2.06 -14.93 -6.99
N GLU A 176 -0.98 -14.56 -7.70
CA GLU A 176 -0.65 -15.14 -8.99
C GLU A 176 -0.05 -16.54 -8.82
#